data_f1ac2400dea4bf37efb9edc46febc2b4
#
_entry.id   f1ac2400dea4bf37efb9edc46febc2b4
#
_cell.length_a   1.000
_cell.length_b   1.000
_cell.length_c   1.000
_cell.angle_alpha   90.00
_cell.angle_beta   90.00
_cell.angle_gamma   90.00
#
_symmetry.space_group_name_H-M   'P 1'
#
loop_
_entity.id
_entity.type
_entity.pdbx_description
1 polymer ?
#
loop_
_entity_poly.entity_id
_entity_poly.type
_entity_poly.pdbx_seq_one_letter_code
_entity_poly.pdbx_strand_id
1 'polypeptide(L)'
;MQLGVNVPNFGPGTDPGVLREWARTVEGLGYDLLMVSDHVAVTPDVAERYPEPFHEPFTTLSWLAALTTRVRLGTTVLVLPYRDPLLTVRMVAGLDRLSGGRLVLGVGSGWARQEFAALGVPFAERGRRTDGCLRVLRESGPAGVPLWVGGHSPAALRRVARFGDAWHPLRLTLPAMRAVLAAHALPGFAPRIAFRLTPGPVGGPDRPAGTGSPEQVLDDLRQLRALGARAVVLDPYHGDPEETRRPEAAWRDLAAVADHRKEIPNGIVKPGW
;
A
#
# COMPACT_ATOMS: atom_id res chain seq x y z
N MET A 1 4.76 7.73 13.93
CA MET A 1 4.48 6.72 12.87
C MET A 1 3.37 7.26 11.99
N GLN A 2 3.54 7.24 10.68
CA GLN A 2 2.51 7.66 9.73
C GLN A 2 1.43 6.58 9.63
N LEU A 3 0.17 6.98 9.42
CA LEU A 3 -0.93 6.07 9.12
C LEU A 3 -1.47 6.37 7.71
N GLY A 4 -1.62 5.33 6.93
CA GLY A 4 -2.17 5.40 5.58
C GLY A 4 -3.35 4.48 5.38
N VAL A 5 -4.06 4.67 4.28
CA VAL A 5 -5.20 3.85 3.88
C VAL A 5 -4.99 3.35 2.46
N ASN A 6 -5.16 2.04 2.23
CA ASN A 6 -5.32 1.50 0.90
C ASN A 6 -6.77 1.73 0.46
N VAL A 7 -6.98 2.73 -0.39
CA VAL A 7 -8.30 3.02 -0.95
C VAL A 7 -8.58 2.05 -2.09
N PRO A 8 -9.71 1.34 -2.06
CA PRO A 8 -10.09 0.48 -3.17
C PRO A 8 -10.26 1.31 -4.45
N ASN A 9 -9.36 1.12 -5.42
CA ASN A 9 -9.48 1.68 -6.77
C ASN A 9 -10.04 0.65 -7.76
N PHE A 10 -10.81 -0.29 -7.23
CA PHE A 10 -11.42 -1.41 -7.96
C PHE A 10 -12.78 -1.76 -7.36
N GLY A 11 -13.57 -2.53 -8.14
CA GLY A 11 -14.86 -3.03 -7.72
C GLY A 11 -16.04 -2.16 -8.10
N PRO A 12 -17.24 -2.73 -8.06
CA PRO A 12 -18.45 -2.14 -8.65
C PRO A 12 -18.92 -0.85 -7.97
N GLY A 13 -18.36 -0.50 -6.82
CA GLY A 13 -18.68 0.74 -6.09
C GLY A 13 -17.65 1.86 -6.28
N THR A 14 -16.67 1.72 -7.15
CA THR A 14 -15.59 2.71 -7.33
C THR A 14 -15.86 3.70 -8.46
N ASP A 15 -16.97 4.41 -8.41
CA ASP A 15 -17.22 5.55 -9.28
C ASP A 15 -16.40 6.80 -8.85
N PRO A 16 -16.32 7.83 -9.72
CA PRO A 16 -15.58 9.06 -9.38
C PRO A 16 -16.09 9.77 -8.13
N GLY A 17 -17.38 9.67 -7.79
CA GLY A 17 -17.96 10.24 -6.58
C GLY A 17 -17.41 9.57 -5.33
N VAL A 18 -17.46 8.25 -5.29
CA VAL A 18 -16.98 7.43 -4.17
C VAL A 18 -15.46 7.61 -3.98
N LEU A 19 -14.68 7.59 -5.06
CA LEU A 19 -13.23 7.82 -4.95
C LEU A 19 -12.89 9.23 -4.42
N ARG A 20 -13.68 10.23 -4.78
CA ARG A 20 -13.55 11.58 -4.22
C ARG A 20 -13.87 11.62 -2.73
N GLU A 21 -14.91 10.94 -2.31
CA GLU A 21 -15.27 10.85 -0.87
C GLU A 21 -14.22 10.06 -0.08
N TRP A 22 -13.63 9.01 -0.65
CA TRP A 22 -12.47 8.35 -0.04
C TRP A 22 -11.32 9.33 0.21
N ALA A 23 -10.97 10.14 -0.79
CA ALA A 23 -9.88 11.11 -0.66
C ALA A 23 -10.18 12.15 0.44
N ARG A 24 -11.41 12.69 0.45
CA ARG A 24 -11.87 13.63 1.48
C ARG A 24 -11.87 13.03 2.87
N THR A 25 -12.36 11.79 3.01
CA THR A 25 -12.40 11.08 4.28
C THR A 25 -11.00 10.82 4.82
N VAL A 26 -10.11 10.26 4.00
CA VAL A 26 -8.74 9.96 4.40
C VAL A 26 -7.99 11.25 4.81
N GLU A 27 -8.08 12.30 4.00
CA GLU A 27 -7.42 13.57 4.32
C GLU A 27 -8.10 14.30 5.49
N GLY A 28 -9.43 14.28 5.56
CA GLY A 28 -10.22 14.92 6.62
C GLY A 28 -10.02 14.31 7.99
N LEU A 29 -9.91 12.99 8.07
CA LEU A 29 -9.58 12.25 9.30
C LEU A 29 -8.10 12.38 9.71
N GLY A 30 -7.30 13.06 8.91
CA GLY A 30 -5.91 13.34 9.24
C GLY A 30 -4.94 12.20 8.94
N TYR A 31 -5.31 11.21 8.14
CA TYR A 31 -4.37 10.20 7.66
C TYR A 31 -3.23 10.84 6.85
N ASP A 32 -2.05 10.19 6.87
CA ASP A 32 -0.84 10.73 6.25
C ASP A 32 -0.67 10.25 4.81
N LEU A 33 -1.24 9.07 4.46
CA LEU A 33 -1.08 8.46 3.15
C LEU A 33 -2.43 7.94 2.62
N LEU A 34 -2.65 8.16 1.33
CA LEU A 34 -3.68 7.52 0.53
C LEU A 34 -2.97 6.67 -0.54
N MET A 35 -3.22 5.38 -0.54
CA MET A 35 -2.56 4.46 -1.46
C MET A 35 -3.59 3.66 -2.26
N VAL A 36 -3.20 3.24 -3.46
CA VAL A 36 -4.03 2.43 -4.36
C VAL A 36 -3.27 1.21 -4.86
N SER A 37 -4.01 0.19 -5.31
CA SER A 37 -3.46 -1.05 -5.83
C SER A 37 -3.26 -1.01 -7.35
N ASP A 38 -2.56 -2.00 -7.92
CA ASP A 38 -2.24 -2.08 -9.35
C ASP A 38 -2.60 -3.45 -9.93
N HIS A 39 -3.55 -3.44 -10.85
CA HIS A 39 -3.79 -4.48 -11.84
C HIS A 39 -4.16 -3.81 -13.18
N VAL A 40 -3.67 -4.36 -14.28
CA VAL A 40 -3.84 -3.81 -15.64
C VAL A 40 -4.90 -4.58 -16.41
N ALA A 41 -4.90 -5.90 -16.24
CA ALA A 41 -5.91 -6.79 -16.84
C ALA A 41 -6.56 -7.64 -15.75
N VAL A 42 -7.87 -7.48 -15.56
CA VAL A 42 -8.60 -8.25 -14.56
C VAL A 42 -8.94 -9.62 -15.15
N THR A 43 -7.92 -10.49 -15.17
CA THR A 43 -8.03 -11.88 -15.56
C THR A 43 -8.71 -12.71 -14.45
N PRO A 44 -9.18 -13.95 -14.73
CA PRO A 44 -9.88 -14.76 -13.71
C PRO A 44 -9.16 -14.89 -12.39
N ASP A 45 -7.82 -15.08 -12.37
CA ASP A 45 -7.03 -15.15 -11.13
C ASP A 45 -6.97 -13.82 -10.37
N VAL A 46 -7.12 -12.69 -11.06
CA VAL A 46 -7.27 -11.36 -10.43
C VAL A 46 -8.70 -11.16 -9.94
N ALA A 47 -9.69 -11.49 -10.77
CA ALA A 47 -11.13 -11.30 -10.48
C ALA A 47 -11.60 -12.04 -9.22
N GLU A 48 -10.98 -13.18 -8.89
CA GLU A 48 -11.25 -13.92 -7.65
C GLU A 48 -10.97 -13.09 -6.38
N ARG A 49 -10.15 -12.06 -6.48
CA ARG A 49 -9.71 -11.23 -5.34
C ARG A 49 -10.10 -9.76 -5.47
N TYR A 50 -10.08 -9.25 -6.70
CA TYR A 50 -10.25 -7.83 -7.00
C TYR A 50 -11.20 -7.69 -8.20
N PRO A 51 -12.49 -7.40 -7.96
CA PRO A 51 -13.47 -7.33 -9.03
C PRO A 51 -13.30 -6.08 -9.92
N GLU A 52 -13.85 -6.14 -11.13
CA GLU A 52 -14.00 -5.00 -12.04
C GLU A 52 -15.01 -3.96 -11.51
N PRO A 53 -14.87 -2.67 -11.92
CA PRO A 53 -13.76 -2.11 -12.69
C PRO A 53 -12.47 -2.00 -11.86
N PHE A 54 -11.31 -1.96 -12.51
CA PHE A 54 -10.04 -1.68 -11.83
C PHE A 54 -9.39 -0.43 -12.47
N HIS A 55 -9.27 0.65 -11.70
CA HIS A 55 -8.71 1.89 -12.21
C HIS A 55 -7.17 1.89 -12.13
N GLU A 56 -6.53 2.29 -13.22
CA GLU A 56 -5.07 2.35 -13.33
C GLU A 56 -4.48 3.32 -12.27
N PRO A 57 -3.44 2.92 -11.53
CA PRO A 57 -2.98 3.66 -10.35
C PRO A 57 -2.44 5.07 -10.64
N PHE A 58 -1.65 5.28 -11.71
CA PHE A 58 -1.13 6.61 -12.00
C PHE A 58 -2.22 7.58 -12.43
N THR A 59 -3.17 7.12 -13.24
CA THR A 59 -4.33 7.93 -13.65
C THR A 59 -5.17 8.29 -12.44
N THR A 60 -5.47 7.32 -11.58
CA THR A 60 -6.25 7.52 -10.35
C THR A 60 -5.55 8.48 -9.39
N LEU A 61 -4.27 8.24 -9.11
CA LEU A 61 -3.50 9.09 -8.19
C LEU A 61 -3.29 10.50 -8.72
N SER A 62 -3.12 10.69 -10.04
CA SER A 62 -3.02 12.02 -10.63
C SER A 62 -4.32 12.82 -10.45
N TRP A 63 -5.47 12.16 -10.63
CA TRP A 63 -6.76 12.78 -10.39
C TRP A 63 -6.97 13.09 -8.89
N LEU A 64 -6.63 12.16 -7.99
CA LEU A 64 -6.72 12.36 -6.55
C LEU A 64 -5.73 13.44 -6.04
N ALA A 65 -4.59 13.61 -6.72
CA ALA A 65 -3.64 14.68 -6.40
C ALA A 65 -4.24 16.08 -6.54
N ALA A 66 -5.12 16.26 -7.53
CA ALA A 66 -5.83 17.53 -7.72
C ALA A 66 -6.96 17.77 -6.71
N LEU A 67 -7.43 16.72 -6.04
CA LEU A 67 -8.52 16.77 -5.05
C LEU A 67 -8.05 16.86 -3.60
N THR A 68 -6.74 16.68 -3.37
CA THR A 68 -6.11 16.63 -2.04
C THR A 68 -4.96 17.64 -1.95
N THR A 69 -4.65 18.08 -0.74
CA THR A 69 -3.62 19.11 -0.54
C THR A 69 -2.48 18.67 0.37
N ARG A 70 -2.73 17.75 1.30
CA ARG A 70 -1.80 17.37 2.36
C ARG A 70 -1.43 15.91 2.36
N VAL A 71 -2.40 15.02 2.14
CA VAL A 71 -2.17 13.57 2.19
C VAL A 71 -1.18 13.15 1.12
N ARG A 72 -0.22 12.30 1.49
CA ARG A 72 0.71 11.70 0.53
C ARG A 72 -0.02 10.64 -0.28
N LEU A 73 0.37 10.50 -1.52
CA LEU A 73 -0.26 9.61 -2.50
C LEU A 73 0.70 8.48 -2.86
N GLY A 74 0.21 7.26 -2.99
CA GLY A 74 1.12 6.17 -3.31
C GLY A 74 0.49 4.92 -3.86
N THR A 75 1.34 4.00 -4.27
CA THR A 75 0.96 2.67 -4.75
C THR A 75 1.25 1.60 -3.71
N THR A 76 0.37 0.60 -3.59
CA THR A 76 0.52 -0.52 -2.65
C THR A 76 0.06 -1.86 -3.25
N VAL A 77 0.75 -2.41 -4.26
CA VAL A 77 2.03 -1.97 -4.85
C VAL A 77 1.91 -1.86 -6.36
N LEU A 78 2.71 -0.99 -6.99
CA LEU A 78 2.87 -0.97 -8.45
C LEU A 78 3.60 -2.25 -8.90
N VAL A 79 3.05 -2.96 -9.86
CA VAL A 79 3.66 -4.17 -10.42
C VAL A 79 4.65 -3.78 -11.53
N LEU A 80 5.93 -3.64 -11.16
CA LEU A 80 6.96 -3.11 -12.06
C LEU A 80 7.09 -3.85 -13.41
N PRO A 81 6.99 -5.21 -13.47
CA PRO A 81 7.13 -5.91 -14.74
C PRO A 81 6.06 -5.63 -15.80
N TYR A 82 4.95 -4.99 -15.45
CA TYR A 82 3.84 -4.72 -16.38
C TYR A 82 4.12 -3.54 -17.32
N ARG A 83 5.12 -2.71 -17.01
CA ARG A 83 5.39 -1.46 -17.73
C ARG A 83 6.85 -1.37 -18.16
N ASP A 84 7.10 -0.60 -19.20
CA ASP A 84 8.46 -0.20 -19.58
C ASP A 84 9.11 0.62 -18.45
N PRO A 85 10.39 0.37 -18.10
CA PRO A 85 11.07 1.07 -17.01
C PRO A 85 11.19 2.58 -17.22
N LEU A 86 11.45 3.05 -18.46
CA LEU A 86 11.59 4.48 -18.76
C LEU A 86 10.22 5.17 -18.70
N LEU A 87 9.18 4.51 -19.20
CA LEU A 87 7.81 5.00 -19.05
C LEU A 87 7.45 5.10 -17.56
N THR A 88 7.78 4.08 -16.77
CA THR A 88 7.53 4.07 -15.31
C THR A 88 8.23 5.26 -14.63
N VAL A 89 9.49 5.52 -14.92
CA VAL A 89 10.22 6.70 -14.40
C VAL A 89 9.51 8.00 -14.79
N ARG A 90 9.05 8.11 -16.04
CA ARG A 90 8.37 9.31 -16.51
C ARG A 90 7.03 9.55 -15.79
N MET A 91 6.25 8.48 -15.57
CA MET A 91 4.98 8.55 -14.84
C MET A 91 5.22 8.89 -13.36
N VAL A 92 6.21 8.28 -12.71
CA VAL A 92 6.61 8.58 -11.32
C VAL A 92 7.02 10.06 -11.18
N ALA A 93 7.88 10.56 -12.05
CA ALA A 93 8.33 11.95 -12.03
C ALA A 93 7.19 12.94 -12.31
N GLY A 94 6.27 12.57 -13.21
CA GLY A 94 5.09 13.37 -13.51
C GLY A 94 4.16 13.49 -12.31
N LEU A 95 3.80 12.36 -11.72
CA LEU A 95 2.90 12.33 -10.56
C LEU A 95 3.52 13.01 -9.34
N ASP A 96 4.80 12.79 -9.07
CA ASP A 96 5.49 13.46 -7.96
C ASP A 96 5.43 14.98 -8.11
N ARG A 97 5.75 15.50 -9.30
CA ARG A 97 5.65 16.94 -9.59
C ARG A 97 4.24 17.48 -9.50
N LEU A 98 3.26 16.79 -10.11
CA LEU A 98 1.85 17.20 -10.09
C LEU A 98 1.24 17.17 -8.69
N SER A 99 1.70 16.26 -7.85
CA SER A 99 1.26 16.19 -6.45
C SER A 99 2.00 17.15 -5.51
N GLY A 100 3.01 17.90 -6.00
CA GLY A 100 3.83 18.77 -5.16
C GLY A 100 4.79 18.02 -4.24
N GLY A 101 5.38 16.91 -4.68
CA GLY A 101 6.33 16.12 -3.91
C GLY A 101 5.68 15.19 -2.88
N ARG A 102 4.42 14.84 -3.05
CA ARG A 102 3.67 13.98 -2.12
C ARG A 102 3.69 12.49 -2.46
N LEU A 103 4.43 12.07 -3.49
CA LEU A 103 4.44 10.67 -3.92
C LEU A 103 5.22 9.76 -2.96
N VAL A 104 4.69 8.55 -2.78
CA VAL A 104 5.36 7.37 -2.19
C VAL A 104 5.19 6.21 -3.15
N LEU A 105 6.27 5.59 -3.59
CA LEU A 105 6.21 4.51 -4.57
C LEU A 105 6.39 3.14 -3.90
N GLY A 106 5.29 2.46 -3.61
CA GLY A 106 5.31 1.04 -3.24
C GLY A 106 5.36 0.17 -4.50
N VAL A 107 6.27 -0.79 -4.56
CA VAL A 107 6.52 -1.60 -5.76
C VAL A 107 6.59 -3.10 -5.47
N GLY A 108 6.23 -3.92 -6.45
CA GLY A 108 6.27 -5.37 -6.36
C GLY A 108 6.57 -6.06 -7.68
N SER A 109 6.74 -7.40 -7.59
CA SER A 109 7.05 -8.23 -8.77
C SER A 109 5.79 -8.85 -9.42
N GLY A 110 4.62 -8.69 -8.82
CA GLY A 110 3.38 -9.32 -9.29
C GLY A 110 3.26 -10.82 -9.00
N TRP A 111 2.03 -11.31 -9.03
CA TRP A 111 1.67 -12.70 -8.70
C TRP A 111 0.73 -13.36 -9.72
N ALA A 112 -0.11 -12.57 -10.42
CA ALA A 112 -1.19 -13.04 -11.27
C ALA A 112 -0.65 -13.58 -12.62
N ARG A 113 -0.53 -14.90 -12.73
CA ARG A 113 0.07 -15.53 -13.93
C ARG A 113 -0.71 -15.26 -15.21
N GLN A 114 -2.05 -15.24 -15.14
CA GLN A 114 -2.88 -15.00 -16.31
C GLN A 114 -2.78 -13.54 -16.76
N GLU A 115 -2.68 -12.60 -15.84
CA GLU A 115 -2.44 -11.18 -16.14
C GLU A 115 -1.09 -10.99 -16.84
N PHE A 116 -0.01 -11.63 -16.36
CA PHE A 116 1.29 -11.63 -17.06
C PHE A 116 1.17 -12.16 -18.49
N ALA A 117 0.43 -13.25 -18.70
CA ALA A 117 0.20 -13.81 -20.03
C ALA A 117 -0.60 -12.87 -20.93
N ALA A 118 -1.66 -12.25 -20.40
CA ALA A 118 -2.48 -11.27 -21.12
C ALA A 118 -1.67 -10.04 -21.56
N LEU A 119 -0.67 -9.63 -20.76
CA LEU A 119 0.21 -8.51 -21.07
C LEU A 119 1.42 -8.91 -21.95
N GLY A 120 1.52 -10.18 -22.36
CA GLY A 120 2.67 -10.68 -23.14
C GLY A 120 3.99 -10.68 -22.38
N VAL A 121 3.96 -10.67 -21.03
CA VAL A 121 5.16 -10.63 -20.18
C VAL A 121 5.42 -12.02 -19.62
N PRO A 122 6.59 -12.65 -19.89
CA PRO A 122 6.91 -13.97 -19.35
C PRO A 122 6.97 -13.95 -17.81
N PHE A 123 6.09 -14.71 -17.15
CA PHE A 123 6.00 -14.75 -15.69
C PHE A 123 7.33 -15.16 -15.02
N ALA A 124 8.09 -16.06 -15.64
CA ALA A 124 9.39 -16.50 -15.14
C ALA A 124 10.43 -15.35 -15.07
N GLU A 125 10.28 -14.34 -15.90
CA GLU A 125 11.16 -13.18 -15.98
C GLU A 125 10.81 -12.06 -14.99
N ARG A 126 9.67 -12.14 -14.30
CA ARG A 126 9.20 -11.05 -13.45
C ARG A 126 10.23 -10.54 -12.44
N GLY A 127 11.03 -11.45 -11.86
CA GLY A 127 12.09 -11.08 -10.93
C GLY A 127 13.18 -10.24 -11.61
N ARG A 128 13.70 -10.68 -12.75
CA ARG A 128 14.72 -9.99 -13.54
C ARG A 128 14.22 -8.62 -14.03
N ARG A 129 12.97 -8.56 -14.50
CA ARG A 129 12.34 -7.31 -14.93
C ARG A 129 12.16 -6.33 -13.78
N THR A 130 11.76 -6.82 -12.59
CA THR A 130 11.69 -6.01 -11.36
C THR A 130 13.05 -5.41 -11.02
N ASP A 131 14.10 -6.23 -11.02
CA ASP A 131 15.47 -5.76 -10.71
C ASP A 131 15.97 -4.71 -11.72
N GLY A 132 15.65 -4.89 -12.99
CA GLY A 132 15.97 -3.91 -14.05
C GLY A 132 15.24 -2.58 -13.84
N CYS A 133 13.93 -2.63 -13.58
CA CYS A 133 13.13 -1.44 -13.35
C CYS A 133 13.56 -0.69 -12.07
N LEU A 134 13.84 -1.40 -10.98
CA LEU A 134 14.35 -0.81 -9.74
C LEU A 134 15.67 -0.08 -9.94
N ARG A 135 16.57 -0.65 -10.75
CA ARG A 135 17.83 0.02 -11.10
C ARG A 135 17.57 1.32 -11.86
N VAL A 136 16.74 1.30 -12.90
CA VAL A 136 16.41 2.48 -13.69
C VAL A 136 15.70 3.55 -12.82
N LEU A 137 14.81 3.14 -11.91
CA LEU A 137 14.17 4.06 -10.96
C LEU A 137 15.21 4.74 -10.05
N ARG A 138 16.23 4.03 -9.58
CA ARG A 138 17.30 4.61 -8.73
C ARG A 138 18.27 5.49 -9.52
N GLU A 139 18.56 5.16 -10.76
CA GLU A 139 19.50 5.91 -11.61
C GLU A 139 18.88 7.15 -12.25
N SER A 140 17.59 7.08 -12.62
CA SER A 140 16.92 8.09 -13.46
C SER A 140 15.60 8.61 -12.89
N GLY A 141 15.12 8.07 -11.78
CA GLY A 141 13.89 8.50 -11.13
C GLY A 141 14.06 9.81 -10.35
N PRO A 142 12.98 10.45 -9.94
CA PRO A 142 13.04 11.67 -9.15
C PRO A 142 13.68 11.41 -7.79
N ALA A 143 14.62 12.27 -7.42
CA ALA A 143 15.21 12.23 -6.08
C ALA A 143 14.16 12.54 -5.00
N GLY A 144 14.22 11.81 -3.89
CA GLY A 144 13.35 12.07 -2.74
C GLY A 144 12.01 11.33 -2.72
N VAL A 145 11.62 10.62 -3.81
CA VAL A 145 10.45 9.73 -3.78
C VAL A 145 10.80 8.46 -3.01
N PRO A 146 10.17 8.19 -1.84
CA PRO A 146 10.42 6.97 -1.09
C PRO A 146 9.99 5.75 -1.88
N LEU A 147 10.86 4.74 -1.95
CA LEU A 147 10.64 3.49 -2.65
C LEU A 147 10.44 2.35 -1.65
N TRP A 148 9.22 1.88 -1.52
CA TRP A 148 8.87 0.76 -0.64
C TRP A 148 8.77 -0.53 -1.44
N VAL A 149 9.49 -1.56 -1.04
CA VAL A 149 9.51 -2.83 -1.80
C VAL A 149 8.65 -3.88 -1.09
N GLY A 150 7.64 -4.36 -1.81
CA GLY A 150 6.70 -5.38 -1.36
C GLY A 150 7.23 -6.81 -1.44
N GLY A 151 6.54 -7.71 -0.70
CA GLY A 151 6.83 -9.13 -0.64
C GLY A 151 7.72 -9.54 0.53
N HIS A 152 7.76 -10.86 0.78
CA HIS A 152 8.48 -11.46 1.91
C HIS A 152 9.38 -12.64 1.51
N SER A 153 9.49 -12.92 0.20
CA SER A 153 10.42 -13.93 -0.28
C SER A 153 11.88 -13.46 -0.11
N PRO A 154 12.85 -14.40 -0.04
CA PRO A 154 14.27 -14.01 0.02
C PRO A 154 14.70 -13.06 -1.09
N ALA A 155 14.12 -13.22 -2.30
CA ALA A 155 14.39 -12.32 -3.42
C ALA A 155 13.81 -10.91 -3.19
N ALA A 156 12.60 -10.79 -2.59
CA ALA A 156 12.02 -9.53 -2.23
C ALA A 156 12.86 -8.81 -1.17
N LEU A 157 13.27 -9.51 -0.11
CA LEU A 157 14.10 -8.93 0.95
C LEU A 157 15.47 -8.46 0.45
N ARG A 158 16.10 -9.19 -0.49
CA ARG A 158 17.32 -8.69 -1.16
C ARG A 158 17.07 -7.39 -1.96
N ARG A 159 15.90 -7.24 -2.60
CA ARG A 159 15.51 -5.98 -3.29
C ARG A 159 15.30 -4.85 -2.32
N VAL A 160 14.64 -5.12 -1.18
CA VAL A 160 14.52 -4.12 -0.11
C VAL A 160 15.90 -3.61 0.31
N ALA A 161 16.81 -4.50 0.65
CA ALA A 161 18.16 -4.14 1.10
C ALA A 161 18.97 -3.38 0.04
N ARG A 162 18.79 -3.71 -1.24
CA ARG A 162 19.58 -3.12 -2.34
C ARG A 162 18.99 -1.83 -2.88
N PHE A 163 17.68 -1.74 -2.99
CA PHE A 163 16.99 -0.68 -3.71
C PHE A 163 15.92 0.04 -2.90
N GLY A 164 15.42 -0.54 -1.81
CA GLY A 164 14.30 -0.01 -1.07
C GLY A 164 14.71 1.01 -0.02
N ASP A 165 13.77 1.87 0.36
CA ASP A 165 13.84 2.71 1.55
C ASP A 165 13.05 2.07 2.70
N ALA A 166 12.11 1.15 2.38
CA ALA A 166 11.40 0.33 3.35
C ALA A 166 10.97 -1.02 2.79
N TRP A 167 10.87 -1.99 3.69
CA TRP A 167 10.12 -3.21 3.48
C TRP A 167 8.62 -2.95 3.63
N HIS A 168 7.85 -3.37 2.64
CA HIS A 168 6.40 -3.17 2.57
C HIS A 168 5.65 -4.51 2.45
N PRO A 169 5.58 -5.30 3.54
CA PRO A 169 4.85 -6.56 3.53
C PRO A 169 3.34 -6.35 3.47
N LEU A 170 2.64 -7.36 2.91
CA LEU A 170 1.20 -7.38 2.81
C LEU A 170 0.63 -8.46 3.73
N ARG A 171 -0.27 -8.06 4.65
CA ARG A 171 -1.14 -8.93 5.47
C ARG A 171 -0.42 -10.06 6.21
N LEU A 172 0.80 -9.83 6.68
CA LEU A 172 1.48 -10.75 7.56
C LEU A 172 1.00 -10.61 9.00
N THR A 173 1.13 -11.68 9.79
CA THR A 173 0.91 -11.63 11.25
C THR A 173 2.05 -10.88 11.95
N LEU A 174 1.81 -10.32 13.13
CA LEU A 174 2.85 -9.67 13.94
C LEU A 174 4.05 -10.59 14.22
N PRO A 175 3.87 -11.87 14.62
CA PRO A 175 4.99 -12.80 14.79
C PRO A 175 5.82 -13.00 13.52
N ALA A 176 5.16 -13.12 12.34
CA ALA A 176 5.86 -13.28 11.07
C ALA A 176 6.69 -12.04 10.71
N MET A 177 6.13 -10.84 10.89
CA MET A 177 6.86 -9.58 10.67
C MET A 177 8.06 -9.45 11.62
N ARG A 178 7.89 -9.78 12.89
CA ARG A 178 8.94 -9.78 13.91
C ARG A 178 10.08 -10.72 13.53
N ALA A 179 9.77 -11.93 13.08
CA ALA A 179 10.78 -12.92 12.66
C ALA A 179 11.62 -12.42 11.48
N VAL A 180 11.01 -11.80 10.48
CA VAL A 180 11.73 -11.23 9.33
C VAL A 180 12.63 -10.08 9.77
N LEU A 181 12.11 -9.15 10.60
CA LEU A 181 12.90 -8.01 11.08
C LEU A 181 14.06 -8.41 11.98
N ALA A 182 13.90 -9.49 12.76
CA ALA A 182 15.00 -10.04 13.57
C ALA A 182 16.10 -10.71 12.72
N ALA A 183 15.73 -11.30 11.58
CA ALA A 183 16.65 -12.02 10.71
C ALA A 183 17.35 -11.13 9.67
N HIS A 184 16.84 -9.91 9.42
CA HIS A 184 17.31 -9.06 8.32
C HIS A 184 17.44 -7.60 8.76
N ALA A 185 18.62 -7.00 8.54
CA ALA A 185 18.81 -5.56 8.68
C ALA A 185 18.21 -4.83 7.47
N LEU A 186 16.98 -4.33 7.60
CA LEU A 186 16.26 -3.64 6.54
C LEU A 186 16.30 -2.11 6.75
N PRO A 187 16.36 -1.29 5.69
CA PRO A 187 16.52 0.16 5.78
C PRO A 187 15.33 0.87 6.42
N GLY A 188 14.14 0.27 6.34
CA GLY A 188 12.91 0.78 6.92
C GLY A 188 11.81 -0.27 6.88
N PHE A 189 10.70 0.02 7.57
CA PHE A 189 9.55 -0.88 7.69
C PHE A 189 8.26 -0.09 7.59
N ALA A 190 7.39 -0.47 6.65
CA ALA A 190 6.10 0.18 6.37
C ALA A 190 5.06 -0.87 5.92
N PRO A 191 4.49 -1.68 6.82
CA PRO A 191 3.59 -2.76 6.46
C PRO A 191 2.22 -2.26 5.96
N ARG A 192 1.60 -3.03 5.05
CA ARG A 192 0.17 -3.00 4.76
C ARG A 192 -0.49 -4.14 5.54
N ILE A 193 -1.40 -3.81 6.43
CA ILE A 193 -2.13 -4.76 7.28
C ILE A 193 -3.61 -4.78 6.90
N ALA A 194 -4.29 -5.90 7.15
CA ALA A 194 -5.75 -5.93 7.08
C ALA A 194 -6.33 -4.90 8.08
N PHE A 195 -7.52 -4.37 7.77
CA PHE A 195 -8.15 -3.43 8.68
C PHE A 195 -9.64 -3.69 8.79
N ARG A 196 -10.06 -4.27 9.92
CA ARG A 196 -11.47 -4.51 10.25
C ARG A 196 -11.67 -4.40 11.77
N LEU A 197 -12.54 -3.51 12.18
CA LEU A 197 -13.01 -3.49 13.56
C LEU A 197 -14.12 -4.54 13.77
N THR A 198 -14.05 -5.24 14.88
CA THR A 198 -15.06 -6.23 15.30
C THR A 198 -15.67 -5.82 16.65
N PRO A 199 -16.94 -6.19 16.95
CA PRO A 199 -17.58 -5.85 18.21
C PRO A 199 -16.88 -6.41 19.45
N GLY A 200 -16.10 -7.47 19.29
CA GLY A 200 -15.34 -8.11 20.35
C GLY A 200 -13.99 -8.61 19.88
N PRO A 201 -13.14 -9.09 20.79
CA PRO A 201 -11.79 -9.54 20.44
C PRO A 201 -11.81 -10.79 19.56
N VAL A 202 -10.89 -10.81 18.60
CA VAL A 202 -10.60 -11.95 17.73
C VAL A 202 -9.41 -12.72 18.32
N GLY A 203 -9.59 -14.03 18.54
CA GLY A 203 -8.56 -14.92 19.07
C GLY A 203 -7.76 -15.65 17.99
N GLY A 204 -6.71 -16.35 18.43
CA GLY A 204 -5.90 -17.27 17.62
C GLY A 204 -4.53 -16.72 17.22
N PRO A 205 -3.56 -17.63 17.01
CA PRO A 205 -2.17 -17.27 16.68
C PRO A 205 -2.02 -16.68 15.28
N ASP A 206 -2.96 -16.99 14.38
CA ASP A 206 -2.96 -16.56 12.99
C ASP A 206 -3.80 -15.30 12.75
N ARG A 207 -4.22 -14.62 13.82
CA ARG A 207 -4.98 -13.36 13.70
C ARG A 207 -4.17 -12.35 12.87
N PRO A 208 -4.72 -11.86 11.76
CA PRO A 208 -4.05 -10.79 11.00
C PRO A 208 -3.94 -9.52 11.86
N ALA A 209 -2.80 -8.86 11.81
CA ALA A 209 -2.66 -7.54 12.39
C ALA A 209 -3.68 -6.57 11.79
N GLY A 210 -4.28 -5.74 12.63
CA GLY A 210 -5.31 -4.77 12.23
C GLY A 210 -6.74 -5.32 12.16
N THR A 211 -6.98 -6.57 12.56
CA THR A 211 -8.33 -7.19 12.65
C THR A 211 -8.66 -7.54 14.09
N GLY A 212 -9.75 -7.02 14.62
CA GLY A 212 -10.19 -7.30 15.99
C GLY A 212 -10.93 -6.15 16.63
N SER A 213 -11.10 -6.19 17.97
CA SER A 213 -11.69 -5.06 18.68
C SER A 213 -10.85 -3.79 18.52
N PRO A 214 -11.41 -2.59 18.74
CA PRO A 214 -10.65 -1.33 18.67
C PRO A 214 -9.36 -1.38 19.51
N GLU A 215 -9.42 -1.94 20.71
CA GLU A 215 -8.27 -2.07 21.61
C GLU A 215 -7.19 -2.98 21.01
N GLN A 216 -7.58 -4.10 20.38
CA GLN A 216 -6.64 -4.99 19.69
C GLN A 216 -5.96 -4.32 18.52
N VAL A 217 -6.70 -3.58 17.71
CA VAL A 217 -6.13 -2.87 16.55
C VAL A 217 -5.18 -1.77 17.01
N LEU A 218 -5.53 -1.02 18.04
CA LEU A 218 -4.65 -0.01 18.63
C LEU A 218 -3.37 -0.64 19.22
N ASP A 219 -3.49 -1.80 19.85
CA ASP A 219 -2.33 -2.54 20.37
C ASP A 219 -1.43 -3.05 19.22
N ASP A 220 -2.02 -3.57 18.14
CA ASP A 220 -1.26 -3.94 16.94
C ASP A 220 -0.46 -2.75 16.39
N LEU A 221 -1.06 -1.57 16.31
CA LEU A 221 -0.38 -0.36 15.85
C LEU A 221 0.77 0.06 16.79
N ARG A 222 0.58 -0.08 18.12
CA ARG A 222 1.64 0.16 19.11
C ARG A 222 2.78 -0.86 18.94
N GLN A 223 2.47 -2.15 18.75
CA GLN A 223 3.47 -3.19 18.50
C GLN A 223 4.22 -2.98 17.18
N LEU A 224 3.53 -2.63 16.09
CA LEU A 224 4.17 -2.32 14.80
C LEU A 224 5.12 -1.13 14.94
N ARG A 225 4.72 -0.12 15.68
CA ARG A 225 5.61 1.01 16.00
C ARG A 225 6.83 0.56 16.80
N ALA A 226 6.65 -0.26 17.82
CA ALA A 226 7.76 -0.79 18.63
C ALA A 226 8.73 -1.64 17.78
N LEU A 227 8.24 -2.29 16.72
CA LEU A 227 9.05 -2.97 15.70
C LEU A 227 9.75 -2.02 14.73
N GLY A 228 9.58 -0.71 14.87
CA GLY A 228 10.23 0.29 14.03
C GLY A 228 9.45 0.69 12.77
N ALA A 229 8.14 0.39 12.71
CA ALA A 229 7.32 0.84 11.59
C ALA A 229 7.31 2.37 11.50
N ARG A 230 7.70 2.89 10.33
CA ARG A 230 7.66 4.33 10.04
C ARG A 230 6.30 4.74 9.49
N ALA A 231 5.65 3.84 8.78
CA ALA A 231 4.27 3.97 8.34
C ALA A 231 3.54 2.64 8.47
N VAL A 232 2.22 2.66 8.60
CA VAL A 232 1.33 1.49 8.50
C VAL A 232 0.21 1.85 7.54
N VAL A 233 -0.04 1.00 6.55
CA VAL A 233 -1.15 1.16 5.61
C VAL A 233 -2.28 0.22 6.00
N LEU A 234 -3.42 0.78 6.31
CA LEU A 234 -4.65 0.07 6.67
C LEU A 234 -5.38 -0.34 5.38
N ASP A 235 -5.71 -1.62 5.27
CA ASP A 235 -6.39 -2.19 4.10
C ASP A 235 -7.80 -2.64 4.47
N PRO A 236 -8.83 -1.83 4.18
CA PRO A 236 -10.19 -2.10 4.59
C PRO A 236 -10.92 -3.09 3.69
N TYR A 237 -10.33 -3.53 2.58
CA TYR A 237 -10.95 -4.50 1.68
C TYR A 237 -10.61 -5.95 2.08
N HIS A 238 -11.62 -6.81 2.22
CA HIS A 238 -11.47 -8.20 2.69
C HIS A 238 -11.86 -9.27 1.66
N GLY A 239 -12.22 -8.87 0.44
CA GLY A 239 -12.53 -9.78 -0.66
C GLY A 239 -14.00 -9.85 -1.03
N ASP A 240 -14.87 -9.11 -0.36
CA ASP A 240 -16.27 -9.00 -0.75
C ASP A 240 -16.48 -7.77 -1.64
N PRO A 241 -16.91 -7.93 -2.91
CA PRO A 241 -17.20 -6.81 -3.81
C PRO A 241 -18.20 -5.79 -3.24
N GLU A 242 -19.12 -6.22 -2.37
CA GLU A 242 -20.08 -5.32 -1.75
C GLU A 242 -19.42 -4.32 -0.79
N GLU A 243 -18.23 -4.60 -0.27
CA GLU A 243 -17.47 -3.62 0.54
C GLU A 243 -17.12 -2.36 -0.26
N THR A 244 -16.94 -2.48 -1.59
CA THR A 244 -16.68 -1.32 -2.45
C THR A 244 -17.94 -0.49 -2.71
N ARG A 245 -19.14 -1.10 -2.63
CA ARG A 245 -20.43 -0.41 -2.76
C ARG A 245 -20.88 0.29 -1.48
N ARG A 246 -20.34 -0.14 -0.33
CA ARG A 246 -20.73 0.34 1.00
C ARG A 246 -19.49 0.79 1.79
N PRO A 247 -18.75 1.80 1.30
CA PRO A 247 -17.51 2.26 1.91
C PRO A 247 -17.71 2.89 3.30
N GLU A 248 -18.96 3.25 3.65
CA GLU A 248 -19.29 3.93 4.92
C GLU A 248 -18.92 3.10 6.15
N ALA A 249 -18.93 1.76 6.03
CA ALA A 249 -18.47 0.89 7.11
C ALA A 249 -16.97 1.09 7.37
N ALA A 250 -16.16 1.06 6.31
CA ALA A 250 -14.73 1.32 6.40
C ALA A 250 -14.43 2.74 6.89
N TRP A 251 -15.20 3.74 6.45
CA TRP A 251 -15.03 5.12 6.90
C TRP A 251 -15.31 5.29 8.40
N ARG A 252 -16.34 4.62 8.95
CA ARG A 252 -16.61 4.62 10.38
C ARG A 252 -15.47 3.97 11.17
N ASP A 253 -14.96 2.84 10.70
CA ASP A 253 -13.85 2.14 11.35
C ASP A 253 -12.58 3.00 11.34
N LEU A 254 -12.30 3.66 10.21
CA LEU A 254 -11.18 4.60 10.09
C LEU A 254 -11.34 5.81 11.02
N ALA A 255 -12.55 6.36 11.15
CA ALA A 255 -12.80 7.46 12.08
C ALA A 255 -12.53 7.05 13.53
N ALA A 256 -13.00 5.86 13.94
CA ALA A 256 -12.76 5.33 15.28
C ALA A 256 -11.25 5.20 15.61
N VAL A 257 -10.42 4.77 14.64
CA VAL A 257 -8.96 4.71 14.84
C VAL A 257 -8.33 6.10 14.84
N ALA A 258 -8.82 7.02 13.99
CA ALA A 258 -8.30 8.39 13.92
C ALA A 258 -8.48 9.15 15.25
N ASP A 259 -9.58 8.94 15.94
CA ASP A 259 -9.86 9.56 17.26
C ASP A 259 -8.81 9.17 18.32
N HIS A 260 -8.29 7.94 18.24
CA HIS A 260 -7.26 7.42 19.14
C HIS A 260 -5.82 7.63 18.66
N ARG A 261 -5.62 8.35 17.55
CA ARG A 261 -4.30 8.54 16.96
C ARG A 261 -3.30 9.23 17.89
N LYS A 262 -3.76 10.09 18.79
CA LYS A 262 -2.91 10.76 19.79
C LYS A 262 -2.28 9.79 20.78
N GLU A 263 -2.90 8.63 21.00
CA GLU A 263 -2.40 7.56 21.86
C GLU A 263 -1.28 6.74 21.20
N ILE A 264 -1.09 6.91 19.88
CA ILE A 264 0.02 6.36 19.12
C ILE A 264 1.04 7.50 18.96
N PRO A 265 1.97 7.72 19.92
CA PRO A 265 2.79 8.89 19.95
C PRO A 265 3.57 9.09 18.63
N ASN A 266 3.60 10.30 18.08
CA ASN A 266 4.42 10.62 16.92
C ASN A 266 5.89 10.57 17.33
N GLY A 267 6.65 9.57 16.84
CA GLY A 267 8.10 9.63 16.90
C GLY A 267 8.60 10.74 16.00
N ILE A 268 9.73 11.35 16.36
CA ILE A 268 10.42 12.31 15.51
C ILE A 268 10.71 11.62 14.17
N VAL A 269 9.90 11.90 13.14
CA VAL A 269 10.16 11.48 11.77
C VAL A 269 11.33 12.34 11.30
N LYS A 270 12.51 11.73 11.07
CA LYS A 270 13.62 12.47 10.46
C LYS A 270 13.14 13.01 9.10
N PRO A 271 13.49 14.29 8.76
CA PRO A 271 13.23 14.81 7.43
C PRO A 271 13.88 13.90 6.39
N GLY A 272 13.11 13.49 5.38
CA GLY A 272 13.58 12.57 4.32
C GLY A 272 12.71 11.34 4.11
N TRP A 273 11.56 11.29 4.78
CA TRP A 273 10.52 10.28 4.57
C TRP A 273 9.19 10.92 4.27
#